data_4cc590d62add594949ec38a28810d9c6
#
_entry.id   4cc590d62add594949ec38a28810d9c6
#
_cell.length_a   1.000
_cell.length_b   1.000
_cell.length_c   1.000
_cell.angle_alpha   90.00
_cell.angle_beta   90.00
_cell.angle_gamma   90.00
#
_symmetry.space_group_name_H-M   'P 1'
#
loop_
_entity.id
_entity.type
_entity.pdbx_description
1 polymer ?
#
loop_
_entity_poly.entity_id
_entity_poly.type
_entity_poly.pdbx_seq_one_letter_code
_entity_poly.pdbx_strand_id
1 'polypeptide(L)'
;MILLLALGALAASSSYYTTRLEDSKAVYLTRERFGAVADGAADDAPAIQKAIDTVQETTGEGILFVPEGRYRIASTLYVWPGIRVIGYGAHRPAFVLGDGTPGFQDKEKPRSMVFFAGRRPKDGAEPPDANPGTFYSALSNVDLEIGAANPGAVGVRARYAQHCFTSHVEFRIGSGLAGVREGGNVAEDVRFVGGDYGIWTGTPSPGWQYTLVDASFEGQRKAGIREAAAGLTLIRPSFKDLPSAIEIEAGRPDDLFVKDARFENVSGPAVIVSLEDSPRTEINLENVACRAVPAFALLRESGK
;
A
#
# COMPACT_ATOMS: atom_id res chain seq x y z
N MET A 1 -11.25 -26.21 -30.38
CA MET A 1 -10.75 -24.81 -30.38
C MET A 1 -10.12 -24.58 -29.02
N ILE A 2 -8.80 -24.77 -28.93
CA ILE A 2 -8.03 -24.69 -27.67
C ILE A 2 -7.70 -23.20 -27.48
N LEU A 3 -8.31 -22.57 -26.47
CA LEU A 3 -8.01 -21.20 -26.06
C LEU A 3 -6.66 -21.23 -25.28
N LEU A 4 -5.57 -20.89 -25.97
CA LEU A 4 -4.31 -20.61 -25.30
C LEU A 4 -4.49 -19.27 -24.54
N LEU A 5 -4.68 -19.35 -23.23
CA LEU A 5 -4.45 -18.22 -22.36
C LEU A 5 -2.94 -17.96 -22.32
N ALA A 6 -2.50 -16.95 -23.06
CA ALA A 6 -1.16 -16.42 -22.89
C ALA A 6 -1.06 -15.80 -21.49
N LEU A 7 -0.43 -16.52 -20.53
CA LEU A 7 0.11 -15.87 -19.36
C LEU A 7 1.20 -14.90 -19.84
N GLY A 8 0.83 -13.63 -19.98
CA GLY A 8 1.83 -12.58 -20.18
C GLY A 8 2.73 -12.56 -18.95
N ALA A 9 4.00 -12.86 -19.12
CA ALA A 9 4.99 -12.60 -18.10
C ALA A 9 4.92 -11.11 -17.75
N LEU A 10 4.44 -10.77 -16.56
CA LEU A 10 4.46 -9.41 -16.06
C LEU A 10 5.92 -8.94 -16.05
N ALA A 11 6.21 -7.87 -16.79
CA ALA A 11 7.53 -7.29 -16.77
C ALA A 11 7.84 -6.86 -15.32
N ALA A 12 8.98 -7.29 -14.82
CA ALA A 12 9.44 -6.89 -13.49
C ALA A 12 9.63 -5.36 -13.46
N SER A 13 9.19 -4.73 -12.39
CA SER A 13 9.30 -3.29 -12.23
C SER A 13 10.78 -2.87 -12.12
N SER A 14 11.15 -1.77 -12.75
CA SER A 14 12.52 -1.23 -12.63
C SER A 14 12.81 -0.84 -11.18
N SER A 15 14.00 -1.18 -10.70
CA SER A 15 14.42 -0.85 -9.34
C SER A 15 14.96 0.57 -9.24
N TYR A 16 14.63 1.28 -8.16
CA TYR A 16 15.24 2.56 -7.83
C TYR A 16 16.66 2.37 -7.28
N TYR A 17 16.87 1.36 -6.42
CA TYR A 17 18.17 0.98 -5.89
C TYR A 17 18.73 -0.22 -6.67
N THR A 18 19.42 0.03 -7.77
CA THR A 18 19.91 -1.02 -8.68
C THR A 18 21.11 -1.80 -8.13
N THR A 19 21.77 -1.28 -7.12
CA THR A 19 22.93 -1.90 -6.49
C THR A 19 22.74 -2.04 -5.00
N ARG A 20 23.44 -3.00 -4.39
CA ARG A 20 23.46 -3.15 -2.94
C ARG A 20 24.03 -1.89 -2.28
N LEU A 21 23.28 -1.33 -1.34
CA LEU A 21 23.75 -0.24 -0.50
C LEU A 21 24.57 -0.82 0.66
N GLU A 22 25.71 -0.22 0.95
CA GLU A 22 26.58 -0.67 2.03
C GLU A 22 26.28 0.11 3.33
N ASP A 23 25.87 -0.62 4.35
CA ASP A 23 25.67 -0.11 5.69
C ASP A 23 26.08 -1.20 6.70
N SER A 24 27.09 -0.92 7.50
CA SER A 24 27.62 -1.88 8.48
C SER A 24 26.65 -2.23 9.61
N LYS A 25 25.62 -1.42 9.83
CA LYS A 25 24.57 -1.62 10.84
C LYS A 25 23.32 -2.27 10.30
N ALA A 26 23.17 -2.33 8.96
CA ALA A 26 22.00 -2.92 8.35
C ALA A 26 22.02 -4.45 8.38
N VAL A 27 20.82 -5.02 8.35
CA VAL A 27 20.61 -6.45 8.13
C VAL A 27 20.34 -6.68 6.65
N TYR A 28 20.99 -7.68 6.07
CA TYR A 28 20.76 -8.10 4.68
C TYR A 28 20.05 -9.45 4.69
N LEU A 29 18.89 -9.53 4.04
CA LEU A 29 18.17 -10.79 3.88
C LEU A 29 18.93 -11.69 2.92
N THR A 30 19.53 -12.74 3.44
CA THR A 30 20.27 -13.72 2.63
C THR A 30 19.84 -15.14 2.95
N ARG A 31 20.05 -16.04 2.00
CA ARG A 31 19.77 -17.47 2.17
C ARG A 31 20.62 -18.08 3.28
N GLU A 32 21.90 -17.74 3.33
CA GLU A 32 22.86 -18.29 4.29
C GLU A 32 22.52 -17.92 5.73
N ARG A 33 22.05 -16.69 5.95
CA ARG A 33 21.79 -16.20 7.30
C ARG A 33 20.36 -16.48 7.79
N PHE A 34 19.38 -16.39 6.90
CA PHE A 34 17.96 -16.46 7.27
C PHE A 34 17.22 -17.63 6.63
N GLY A 35 17.77 -18.27 5.61
CA GLY A 35 17.11 -19.34 4.89
C GLY A 35 16.14 -18.86 3.79
N ALA A 36 16.13 -17.58 3.45
CA ALA A 36 15.29 -17.05 2.39
C ALA A 36 15.60 -17.69 1.04
N VAL A 37 14.59 -18.21 0.34
CA VAL A 37 14.72 -18.91 -0.94
C VAL A 37 14.50 -17.98 -2.13
N ALA A 38 13.52 -17.09 -2.03
CA ALA A 38 13.20 -16.07 -3.03
C ALA A 38 12.82 -16.61 -4.42
N ASP A 39 12.23 -17.80 -4.50
CA ASP A 39 11.84 -18.49 -5.75
C ASP A 39 10.34 -18.31 -6.11
N GLY A 40 9.57 -17.64 -5.24
CA GLY A 40 8.12 -17.45 -5.38
C GLY A 40 7.29 -18.68 -5.00
N ALA A 41 7.90 -19.78 -4.56
CA ALA A 41 7.24 -21.04 -4.22
C ALA A 41 7.37 -21.40 -2.73
N ALA A 42 8.56 -21.35 -2.18
CA ALA A 42 8.81 -21.58 -0.76
C ALA A 42 8.22 -20.44 0.09
N ASP A 43 7.74 -20.76 1.29
CA ASP A 43 7.27 -19.74 2.23
C ASP A 43 8.46 -19.04 2.90
N ASP A 44 8.73 -17.83 2.49
CA ASP A 44 9.82 -16.99 2.99
C ASP A 44 9.38 -16.09 4.18
N ALA A 45 8.10 -16.11 4.58
CA ALA A 45 7.63 -15.27 5.68
C ALA A 45 8.43 -15.47 6.99
N PRO A 46 8.76 -16.71 7.42
CA PRO A 46 9.58 -16.92 8.61
C PRO A 46 10.99 -16.34 8.49
N ALA A 47 11.60 -16.45 7.31
CA ALA A 47 12.95 -15.92 7.05
C ALA A 47 12.98 -14.38 7.09
N ILE A 48 11.99 -13.75 6.45
CA ILE A 48 11.85 -12.28 6.43
C ILE A 48 11.55 -11.77 7.84
N GLN A 49 10.60 -12.41 8.56
CA GLN A 49 10.27 -12.00 9.93
C GLN A 49 11.47 -12.10 10.86
N LYS A 50 12.25 -13.18 10.77
CA LYS A 50 13.49 -13.33 11.54
C LYS A 50 14.52 -12.24 11.21
N ALA A 51 14.60 -11.81 9.96
CA ALA A 51 15.48 -10.72 9.57
C ALA A 51 15.00 -9.36 10.14
N ILE A 52 13.69 -9.08 10.12
CA ILE A 52 13.08 -7.90 10.76
C ILE A 52 13.36 -7.93 12.28
N ASP A 53 13.14 -9.07 12.91
CA ASP A 53 13.41 -9.26 14.34
C ASP A 53 14.89 -9.00 14.69
N THR A 54 15.79 -9.46 13.82
CA THR A 54 17.25 -9.26 13.99
C THR A 54 17.63 -7.77 13.94
N VAL A 55 17.00 -6.96 13.07
CA VAL A 55 17.24 -5.50 13.08
C VAL A 55 16.90 -4.92 14.46
N GLN A 56 15.72 -5.26 14.98
CA GLN A 56 15.31 -4.75 16.29
C GLN A 56 16.21 -5.24 17.43
N GLU A 57 16.62 -6.50 17.40
CA GLU A 57 17.47 -7.11 18.44
C GLU A 57 18.91 -6.58 18.45
N THR A 58 19.42 -6.16 17.30
CA THR A 58 20.81 -5.69 17.19
C THR A 58 20.96 -4.19 17.36
N THR A 59 20.05 -3.40 16.77
CA THR A 59 20.17 -1.93 16.73
C THR A 59 18.95 -1.20 17.30
N GLY A 60 17.86 -1.91 17.61
CA GLY A 60 16.58 -1.33 18.03
C GLY A 60 15.80 -0.74 16.86
N GLU A 61 16.44 0.06 16.05
CA GLU A 61 15.96 0.66 14.80
C GLU A 61 16.97 0.42 13.70
N GLY A 62 16.56 0.50 12.41
CA GLY A 62 17.51 0.35 11.32
C GLY A 62 16.91 -0.12 10.01
N ILE A 63 17.73 -0.77 9.20
CA ILE A 63 17.39 -1.14 7.84
C ILE A 63 17.50 -2.64 7.66
N LEU A 64 16.43 -3.21 7.05
CA LEU A 64 16.48 -4.52 6.42
C LEU A 64 16.61 -4.31 4.90
N PHE A 65 17.72 -4.70 4.32
CA PHE A 65 17.88 -4.76 2.87
C PHE A 65 17.41 -6.11 2.31
N VAL A 66 16.52 -6.04 1.32
CA VAL A 66 15.93 -7.19 0.63
C VAL A 66 16.46 -7.25 -0.79
N PRO A 67 17.25 -8.27 -1.18
CA PRO A 67 17.75 -8.40 -2.55
C PRO A 67 16.62 -8.75 -3.52
N GLU A 68 16.86 -8.50 -4.81
CA GLU A 68 15.99 -8.94 -5.90
C GLU A 68 15.58 -10.40 -5.74
N GLY A 69 14.30 -10.71 -5.96
CA GLY A 69 13.74 -12.04 -5.85
C GLY A 69 12.23 -12.02 -5.66
N ARG A 70 11.61 -13.18 -5.70
CA ARG A 70 10.17 -13.37 -5.46
C ARG A 70 9.99 -14.14 -4.16
N TYR A 71 9.56 -13.45 -3.12
CA TYR A 71 9.40 -13.99 -1.77
C TYR A 71 7.93 -14.33 -1.53
N ARG A 72 7.56 -15.61 -1.65
CA ARG A 72 6.22 -16.02 -1.27
C ARG A 72 6.06 -15.88 0.25
N ILE A 73 4.96 -15.28 0.67
CA ILE A 73 4.62 -15.16 2.09
C ILE A 73 3.25 -15.81 2.33
N ALA A 74 3.13 -16.58 3.40
CA ALA A 74 1.89 -17.25 3.79
C ALA A 74 1.28 -16.66 5.08
N SER A 75 1.90 -15.64 5.66
CA SER A 75 1.46 -14.96 6.87
C SER A 75 1.82 -13.48 6.84
N THR A 76 1.21 -12.70 7.73
CA THR A 76 1.54 -11.29 7.92
C THR A 76 2.98 -11.11 8.38
N LEU A 77 3.70 -10.19 7.74
CA LEU A 77 5.00 -9.70 8.17
C LEU A 77 4.80 -8.48 9.07
N TYR A 78 5.26 -8.56 10.31
CA TYR A 78 5.20 -7.46 11.25
C TYR A 78 6.49 -6.64 11.21
N VAL A 79 6.38 -5.37 10.86
CA VAL A 79 7.50 -4.43 10.85
C VAL A 79 7.44 -3.61 12.14
N TRP A 80 8.47 -3.73 12.97
CA TRP A 80 8.56 -3.04 14.26
C TRP A 80 8.91 -1.57 14.10
N PRO A 81 8.63 -0.69 15.08
CA PRO A 81 8.96 0.73 15.01
C PRO A 81 10.41 1.01 14.62
N GLY A 82 10.63 2.01 13.78
CA GLY A 82 11.96 2.43 13.36
C GLY A 82 12.63 1.53 12.30
N ILE A 83 11.96 0.49 11.83
CA ILE A 83 12.53 -0.40 10.82
C ILE A 83 12.09 0.02 9.41
N ARG A 84 13.07 0.15 8.52
CA ARG A 84 12.90 0.41 7.10
C ARG A 84 13.22 -0.86 6.31
N VAL A 85 12.25 -1.33 5.54
CA VAL A 85 12.43 -2.46 4.62
C VAL A 85 12.70 -1.89 3.23
N ILE A 86 13.89 -2.10 2.70
CA ILE A 86 14.37 -1.50 1.45
C ILE A 86 14.82 -2.59 0.49
N GLY A 87 14.18 -2.65 -0.68
CA GLY A 87 14.57 -3.55 -1.75
C GLY A 87 15.76 -3.02 -2.56
N TYR A 88 16.56 -3.92 -3.15
CA TYR A 88 17.62 -3.57 -4.10
C TYR A 88 17.83 -4.68 -5.14
N GLY A 89 18.42 -4.32 -6.27
CA GLY A 89 18.73 -5.22 -7.38
C GLY A 89 18.35 -4.59 -8.72
N ALA A 90 18.57 -5.29 -9.82
CA ALA A 90 18.18 -4.82 -11.16
C ALA A 90 16.66 -4.65 -11.27
N HIS A 91 15.90 -5.52 -10.59
CA HIS A 91 14.45 -5.43 -10.43
C HIS A 91 14.09 -5.35 -8.95
N ARG A 92 12.94 -4.76 -8.66
CA ARG A 92 12.42 -4.71 -7.29
C ARG A 92 12.11 -6.13 -6.80
N PRO A 93 12.51 -6.49 -5.56
CA PRO A 93 12.00 -7.70 -4.93
C PRO A 93 10.49 -7.62 -4.79
N ALA A 94 9.80 -8.77 -4.88
CA ALA A 94 8.37 -8.86 -4.71
C ALA A 94 7.99 -9.78 -3.55
N PHE A 95 7.16 -9.28 -2.63
CA PHE A 95 6.46 -10.14 -1.66
C PHE A 95 5.16 -10.63 -2.29
N VAL A 96 4.98 -11.93 -2.34
CA VAL A 96 3.90 -12.58 -3.08
C VAL A 96 3.01 -13.38 -2.13
N LEU A 97 1.75 -12.98 -2.01
CA LEU A 97 0.72 -13.80 -1.36
C LEU A 97 0.16 -14.78 -2.39
N GLY A 98 0.37 -16.06 -2.19
CA GLY A 98 -0.12 -17.11 -3.10
C GLY A 98 -1.65 -17.17 -3.20
N ASP A 99 -2.15 -17.86 -4.21
CA ASP A 99 -3.59 -18.05 -4.39
C ASP A 99 -4.22 -18.74 -3.18
N GLY A 100 -5.38 -18.24 -2.73
CA GLY A 100 -6.16 -18.84 -1.63
C GLY A 100 -5.37 -19.01 -0.33
N THR A 101 -4.42 -18.14 -0.02
CA THR A 101 -3.61 -18.27 1.20
C THR A 101 -4.49 -18.19 2.45
N PRO A 102 -4.47 -19.21 3.34
CA PRO A 102 -5.35 -19.28 4.51
C PRO A 102 -5.31 -18.03 5.39
N GLY A 103 -6.49 -17.54 5.79
CA GLY A 103 -6.64 -16.37 6.65
C GLY A 103 -6.75 -15.03 5.92
N PHE A 104 -6.70 -15.00 4.57
CA PHE A 104 -6.85 -13.79 3.77
C PHE A 104 -8.18 -13.73 2.98
N GLN A 105 -9.17 -14.54 3.35
CA GLN A 105 -10.45 -14.63 2.64
C GLN A 105 -11.53 -13.70 3.19
N ASP A 106 -11.45 -13.32 4.46
CA ASP A 106 -12.51 -12.58 5.16
C ASP A 106 -12.36 -11.06 4.95
N LYS A 107 -13.30 -10.46 4.21
CA LYS A 107 -13.34 -9.00 3.97
C LYS A 107 -13.72 -8.20 5.23
N GLU A 108 -14.43 -8.80 6.16
CA GLU A 108 -14.84 -8.13 7.42
C GLU A 108 -13.69 -8.11 8.44
N LYS A 109 -12.77 -9.07 8.32
CA LYS A 109 -11.55 -9.15 9.13
C LYS A 109 -10.31 -9.20 8.22
N PRO A 110 -10.04 -8.12 7.47
CA PRO A 110 -8.96 -8.12 6.49
C PRO A 110 -7.60 -8.27 7.16
N ARG A 111 -6.70 -9.00 6.48
CA ARG A 111 -5.31 -9.21 6.91
C ARG A 111 -4.35 -8.56 5.94
N SER A 112 -3.32 -7.95 6.50
CA SER A 112 -2.27 -7.31 5.71
C SER A 112 -1.09 -8.26 5.47
N MET A 113 -0.49 -8.17 4.29
CA MET A 113 0.78 -8.84 3.98
C MET A 113 1.90 -8.24 4.84
N VAL A 114 1.96 -6.91 4.89
CA VAL A 114 2.91 -6.16 5.72
C VAL A 114 2.12 -5.30 6.71
N PHE A 115 2.45 -5.40 7.97
CA PHE A 115 1.78 -4.70 9.06
C PHE A 115 2.82 -3.91 9.87
N PHE A 116 2.77 -2.60 9.80
CA PHE A 116 3.58 -1.75 10.66
C PHE A 116 2.97 -1.72 12.06
N ALA A 117 3.66 -2.30 13.01
CA ALA A 117 3.19 -2.47 14.37
C ALA A 117 3.70 -1.39 15.32
N GLY A 118 2.95 -1.07 16.35
CA GLY A 118 3.33 -0.08 17.37
C GLY A 118 4.40 -0.58 18.34
N ARG A 119 4.55 -1.90 18.47
CA ARG A 119 5.60 -2.55 19.25
C ARG A 119 5.67 -4.05 18.96
N ARG A 120 6.79 -4.67 19.28
CA ARG A 120 6.90 -6.14 19.35
C ARG A 120 6.38 -6.62 20.71
N PRO A 121 5.37 -7.49 20.79
CA PRO A 121 4.91 -8.04 22.06
C PRO A 121 5.95 -8.99 22.68
N LYS A 122 6.01 -9.06 24.01
CA LYS A 122 6.95 -9.94 24.71
C LYS A 122 6.45 -11.39 24.82
N ASP A 123 5.14 -11.59 24.86
CA ASP A 123 4.52 -12.86 25.27
C ASP A 123 3.71 -13.52 24.13
N GLY A 124 4.09 -13.31 22.87
CA GLY A 124 3.38 -13.89 21.73
C GLY A 124 1.95 -13.36 21.53
N ALA A 125 1.59 -12.26 22.19
CA ALA A 125 0.33 -11.56 21.96
C ALA A 125 0.30 -10.96 20.56
N GLU A 126 -0.91 -10.66 20.05
CA GLU A 126 -1.05 -10.00 18.76
C GLU A 126 -0.39 -8.61 18.78
N PRO A 127 0.45 -8.28 17.80
CA PRO A 127 1.08 -6.98 17.74
C PRO A 127 0.04 -5.87 17.60
N PRO A 128 0.10 -4.83 18.46
CA PRO A 128 -0.82 -3.70 18.35
C PRO A 128 -0.50 -2.88 17.09
N ASP A 129 -1.54 -2.22 16.58
CA ASP A 129 -1.41 -1.31 15.46
C ASP A 129 -0.38 -0.20 15.74
N ALA A 130 0.24 0.30 14.70
CA ALA A 130 1.08 1.48 14.78
C ALA A 130 0.26 2.67 15.30
N ASN A 131 0.92 3.60 15.93
CA ASN A 131 0.30 4.71 16.66
C ASN A 131 1.17 5.97 16.55
N PRO A 132 0.79 7.09 17.18
CA PRO A 132 1.56 8.33 17.15
C PRO A 132 3.03 8.23 17.62
N GLY A 133 3.45 7.14 18.23
CA GLY A 133 4.83 6.89 18.63
C GLY A 133 5.64 6.03 17.65
N THR A 134 5.08 5.64 16.53
CA THR A 134 5.74 4.78 15.53
C THR A 134 6.41 5.64 14.46
N PHE A 135 7.68 5.97 14.66
CA PHE A 135 8.47 6.82 13.77
C PHE A 135 9.46 6.03 12.94
N TYR A 136 9.98 6.64 11.86
CA TYR A 136 11.12 6.20 11.04
C TYR A 136 10.96 4.85 10.37
N SER A 137 9.74 4.33 10.25
CA SER A 137 9.46 3.09 9.54
C SER A 137 9.23 3.34 8.05
N ALA A 138 9.60 2.39 7.19
CA ALA A 138 9.37 2.54 5.77
C ALA A 138 9.26 1.19 5.04
N LEU A 139 8.55 1.23 3.89
CA LEU A 139 8.64 0.23 2.84
C LEU A 139 9.06 0.94 1.56
N SER A 140 10.19 0.54 0.99
CA SER A 140 10.72 1.19 -0.20
C SER A 140 11.29 0.17 -1.19
N ASN A 141 10.98 0.38 -2.47
CA ASN A 141 11.53 -0.43 -3.56
C ASN A 141 11.25 -1.94 -3.42
N VAL A 142 10.05 -2.29 -2.92
CA VAL A 142 9.56 -3.67 -2.75
C VAL A 142 8.14 -3.76 -3.27
N ASP A 143 7.89 -4.59 -4.28
CA ASP A 143 6.56 -4.80 -4.82
C ASP A 143 5.73 -5.77 -3.96
N LEU A 144 4.41 -5.63 -4.00
CA LEU A 144 3.47 -6.50 -3.30
C LEU A 144 2.46 -7.09 -4.29
N GLU A 145 2.33 -8.42 -4.28
CA GLU A 145 1.43 -9.13 -5.18
C GLU A 145 0.44 -9.99 -4.37
N ILE A 146 -0.85 -9.82 -4.64
CA ILE A 146 -1.92 -10.61 -4.04
C ILE A 146 -2.49 -11.55 -5.10
N GLY A 147 -2.33 -12.84 -4.91
CA GLY A 147 -2.86 -13.90 -5.77
C GLY A 147 -4.38 -14.01 -5.74
N ALA A 148 -4.92 -14.91 -6.56
CA ALA A 148 -6.35 -15.17 -6.65
C ALA A 148 -6.93 -15.70 -5.32
N ALA A 149 -8.26 -15.54 -5.15
CA ALA A 149 -9.01 -16.06 -3.99
C ALA A 149 -8.55 -15.57 -2.60
N ASN A 150 -8.05 -14.33 -2.52
CA ASN A 150 -7.70 -13.65 -1.26
C ASN A 150 -8.49 -12.33 -1.07
N PRO A 151 -9.83 -12.34 -1.08
CA PRO A 151 -10.63 -11.11 -1.11
C PRO A 151 -10.51 -10.24 0.15
N GLY A 152 -10.02 -10.77 1.26
CA GLY A 152 -9.75 -10.04 2.51
C GLY A 152 -8.29 -9.57 2.64
N ALA A 153 -7.45 -9.82 1.62
CA ALA A 153 -6.05 -9.42 1.67
C ALA A 153 -5.86 -7.92 1.45
N VAL A 154 -4.93 -7.35 2.20
CA VAL A 154 -4.43 -5.99 2.10
C VAL A 154 -2.91 -6.04 1.91
N GLY A 155 -2.35 -5.22 1.02
CA GLY A 155 -0.91 -5.16 0.84
C GLY A 155 -0.21 -4.66 2.11
N VAL A 156 -0.49 -3.42 2.52
CA VAL A 156 0.16 -2.79 3.68
C VAL A 156 -0.87 -2.17 4.61
N ARG A 157 -0.69 -2.36 5.91
CA ARG A 157 -1.29 -1.53 6.96
C ARG A 157 -0.23 -0.63 7.55
N ALA A 158 -0.42 0.70 7.43
CA ALA A 158 0.63 1.68 7.65
C ALA A 158 0.15 2.87 8.49
N ARG A 159 -0.43 2.61 9.66
CA ARG A 159 -0.89 3.64 10.59
C ARG A 159 0.25 4.21 11.45
N TYR A 160 1.37 4.45 10.83
CA TYR A 160 2.56 4.97 11.48
C TYR A 160 2.56 6.51 11.55
N ALA A 161 3.45 7.08 12.35
CA ALA A 161 3.57 8.51 12.60
C ALA A 161 4.60 9.17 11.66
N GLN A 162 5.18 10.29 12.08
CA GLN A 162 6.05 11.13 11.25
C GLN A 162 7.34 10.42 10.84
N HIS A 163 7.96 10.91 9.77
CA HIS A 163 9.20 10.38 9.19
C HIS A 163 9.08 8.95 8.66
N CYS A 164 7.85 8.46 8.51
CA CYS A 164 7.55 7.19 7.87
C CYS A 164 7.14 7.42 6.41
N PHE A 165 7.43 6.45 5.55
CA PHE A 165 7.08 6.57 4.14
C PHE A 165 6.92 5.23 3.45
N THR A 166 6.19 5.26 2.32
CA THR A 166 6.15 4.18 1.33
C THR A 166 6.59 4.76 -0.01
N SER A 167 7.61 4.19 -0.66
CA SER A 167 8.11 4.73 -1.92
C SER A 167 8.57 3.67 -2.90
N HIS A 168 8.41 3.94 -4.20
CA HIS A 168 8.83 3.04 -5.28
C HIS A 168 8.23 1.63 -5.14
N VAL A 169 6.91 1.55 -4.95
CA VAL A 169 6.18 0.29 -4.71
C VAL A 169 5.07 0.11 -5.73
N GLU A 170 4.99 -1.05 -6.35
CA GLU A 170 3.83 -1.48 -7.10
C GLU A 170 3.00 -2.47 -6.28
N PHE A 171 1.72 -2.14 -6.07
CA PHE A 171 0.72 -2.99 -5.44
C PHE A 171 -0.11 -3.67 -6.52
N ARG A 172 0.17 -4.93 -6.83
CA ARG A 172 -0.67 -5.80 -7.67
C ARG A 172 -1.70 -6.47 -6.78
N ILE A 173 -2.84 -5.80 -6.61
CA ILE A 173 -3.82 -6.16 -5.58
C ILE A 173 -4.67 -7.37 -6.00
N GLY A 174 -4.78 -7.63 -7.30
CA GLY A 174 -5.47 -8.82 -7.82
C GLY A 174 -6.87 -9.02 -7.24
N SER A 175 -7.09 -10.11 -6.51
CA SER A 175 -8.36 -10.42 -5.85
C SER A 175 -8.58 -9.66 -4.53
N GLY A 176 -7.55 -8.98 -4.02
CA GLY A 176 -7.51 -8.38 -2.69
C GLY A 176 -8.46 -7.21 -2.47
N LEU A 177 -8.55 -6.81 -1.21
CA LEU A 177 -9.39 -5.72 -0.74
C LEU A 177 -8.76 -4.36 -1.04
N ALA A 178 -7.49 -4.15 -0.68
CA ALA A 178 -6.80 -2.88 -0.87
C ALA A 178 -5.27 -3.06 -0.97
N GLY A 179 -4.60 -2.12 -1.65
CA GLY A 179 -3.15 -2.03 -1.63
C GLY A 179 -2.64 -1.51 -0.29
N VAL A 180 -3.21 -0.39 0.17
CA VAL A 180 -2.90 0.20 1.48
C VAL A 180 -4.17 0.37 2.30
N ARG A 181 -4.10 0.02 3.58
CA ARG A 181 -5.12 0.32 4.57
C ARG A 181 -4.52 1.10 5.72
N GLU A 182 -5.26 2.13 6.20
CA GLU A 182 -4.82 3.02 7.26
C GLU A 182 -3.45 3.67 6.96
N GLY A 183 -3.28 4.15 5.73
CA GLY A 183 -2.07 4.86 5.33
C GLY A 183 -1.95 6.24 5.95
N GLY A 184 -0.75 6.78 6.00
CA GLY A 184 -0.47 8.11 6.49
C GLY A 184 0.91 8.60 6.10
N ASN A 185 1.21 9.87 6.39
CA ASN A 185 2.44 10.59 6.08
C ASN A 185 2.70 10.74 4.58
N VAL A 186 3.69 10.04 4.02
CA VAL A 186 4.11 10.23 2.63
C VAL A 186 4.13 8.90 1.88
N ALA A 187 3.55 8.93 0.66
CA ALA A 187 3.80 7.89 -0.34
C ALA A 187 4.26 8.56 -1.64
N GLU A 188 5.31 8.03 -2.27
CA GLU A 188 5.91 8.57 -3.48
C GLU A 188 6.20 7.46 -4.48
N ASP A 189 5.91 7.72 -5.78
CA ASP A 189 6.10 6.75 -6.86
C ASP A 189 5.48 5.39 -6.50
N VAL A 190 4.17 5.41 -6.25
CA VAL A 190 3.40 4.21 -5.89
C VAL A 190 2.35 3.90 -6.95
N ARG A 191 2.25 2.63 -7.32
CA ARG A 191 1.29 2.16 -8.32
C ARG A 191 0.35 1.12 -7.73
N PHE A 192 -0.94 1.30 -7.94
CA PHE A 192 -1.99 0.39 -7.51
C PHE A 192 -2.70 -0.21 -8.71
N VAL A 193 -2.69 -1.54 -8.84
CA VAL A 193 -3.31 -2.27 -9.95
C VAL A 193 -4.33 -3.27 -9.44
N GLY A 194 -5.58 -3.13 -9.89
CA GLY A 194 -6.68 -4.01 -9.50
C GLY A 194 -7.13 -3.84 -8.04
N GLY A 195 -7.70 -4.88 -7.46
CA GLY A 195 -8.27 -4.86 -6.10
C GLY A 195 -9.65 -4.22 -6.01
N ASP A 196 -10.25 -4.19 -4.82
CA ASP A 196 -11.45 -3.40 -4.59
C ASP A 196 -11.08 -1.91 -4.50
N TYR A 197 -10.00 -1.59 -3.79
CA TYR A 197 -9.46 -0.24 -3.59
C TYR A 197 -7.94 -0.23 -3.79
N GLY A 198 -7.40 0.86 -4.31
CA GLY A 198 -5.97 1.13 -4.22
C GLY A 198 -5.58 1.46 -2.78
N ILE A 199 -6.25 2.47 -2.21
CA ILE A 199 -6.09 2.88 -0.82
C ILE A 199 -7.47 2.91 -0.14
N TRP A 200 -7.54 2.38 1.08
CA TRP A 200 -8.66 2.57 1.99
C TRP A 200 -8.12 3.06 3.33
N THR A 201 -8.34 4.33 3.63
CA THR A 201 -7.75 4.98 4.79
C THR A 201 -8.76 5.82 5.55
N GLY A 202 -8.42 6.17 6.77
CA GLY A 202 -9.15 7.08 7.61
C GLY A 202 -8.21 8.13 8.20
N THR A 203 -8.63 8.82 9.24
CA THR A 203 -7.82 9.82 9.93
C THR A 203 -6.43 9.25 10.25
N PRO A 204 -5.34 9.81 9.68
CA PRO A 204 -4.00 9.31 9.92
C PRO A 204 -3.57 9.48 11.38
N SER A 205 -2.58 8.73 11.80
CA SER A 205 -1.92 8.93 13.08
C SER A 205 -0.68 9.82 12.88
N PRO A 206 -0.50 10.88 13.63
CA PRO A 206 -1.35 11.47 14.69
C PRO A 206 -2.35 12.53 14.22
N GLY A 207 -2.94 12.39 13.04
CA GLY A 207 -3.89 13.36 12.47
C GLY A 207 -3.27 14.33 11.44
N TRP A 208 -2.11 13.97 10.90
CA TRP A 208 -1.43 14.66 9.81
C TRP A 208 -2.05 14.26 8.46
N GLN A 209 -1.91 15.13 7.46
CA GLN A 209 -2.31 14.81 6.11
C GLN A 209 -1.56 13.59 5.55
N TYR A 210 -2.25 12.84 4.69
CA TYR A 210 -1.61 11.80 3.89
C TYR A 210 -1.25 12.40 2.53
N THR A 211 0.04 12.52 2.27
CA THR A 211 0.57 13.11 1.03
C THR A 211 1.00 12.01 0.08
N LEU A 212 0.44 12.02 -1.13
CA LEU A 212 0.83 11.13 -2.22
C LEU A 212 1.41 11.95 -3.38
N VAL A 213 2.57 11.56 -3.84
CA VAL A 213 3.27 12.18 -4.98
C VAL A 213 3.50 11.12 -6.05
N ASP A 214 3.13 11.41 -7.29
CA ASP A 214 3.26 10.48 -8.43
C ASP A 214 2.59 9.10 -8.17
N ALA A 215 1.38 9.13 -7.60
CA ALA A 215 0.60 7.92 -7.36
C ALA A 215 -0.27 7.57 -8.57
N SER A 216 -0.33 6.30 -8.94
CA SER A 216 -1.19 5.81 -10.03
C SER A 216 -2.14 4.69 -9.58
N PHE A 217 -3.38 4.76 -10.06
CA PHE A 217 -4.47 3.84 -9.74
C PHE A 217 -5.09 3.31 -11.03
N GLU A 218 -5.12 1.99 -11.22
CA GLU A 218 -5.62 1.37 -12.45
C GLU A 218 -6.44 0.11 -12.16
N GLY A 219 -7.67 0.09 -12.66
CA GLY A 219 -8.51 -1.10 -12.66
C GLY A 219 -9.07 -1.54 -11.31
N GLN A 220 -9.21 -0.65 -10.33
CA GLN A 220 -9.88 -0.97 -9.08
C GLN A 220 -11.37 -1.26 -9.32
N ARG A 221 -11.93 -2.26 -8.62
CA ARG A 221 -13.33 -2.66 -8.79
C ARG A 221 -14.34 -1.72 -8.14
N LYS A 222 -13.91 -0.88 -7.17
CA LYS A 222 -14.78 0.06 -6.44
C LYS A 222 -14.29 1.49 -6.55
N ALA A 223 -13.12 1.80 -6.02
CA ALA A 223 -12.53 3.14 -6.11
C ALA A 223 -11.00 3.09 -6.06
N GLY A 224 -10.35 4.10 -6.65
CA GLY A 224 -8.92 4.29 -6.48
C GLY A 224 -8.56 4.51 -5.01
N ILE A 225 -9.21 5.51 -4.40
CA ILE A 225 -9.07 5.84 -2.98
C ILE A 225 -10.46 5.87 -2.34
N ARG A 226 -10.61 5.20 -1.21
CA ARG A 226 -11.71 5.36 -0.26
C ARG A 226 -11.16 5.92 1.03
N GLU A 227 -11.75 7.02 1.50
CA GLU A 227 -11.20 7.71 2.66
C GLU A 227 -12.28 8.28 3.59
N ALA A 228 -11.87 8.57 4.84
CA ALA A 228 -12.73 9.10 5.90
C ALA A 228 -11.96 10.07 6.78
N ALA A 229 -12.07 11.37 6.55
CA ALA A 229 -11.35 12.41 7.27
C ALA A 229 -9.81 12.19 7.25
N ALA A 230 -9.28 11.81 6.09
CA ALA A 230 -7.87 11.48 5.94
C ALA A 230 -6.98 12.70 5.70
N GLY A 231 -7.54 13.82 5.23
CA GLY A 231 -6.77 15.00 4.89
C GLY A 231 -5.79 14.71 3.76
N LEU A 232 -6.31 14.33 2.58
CA LEU A 232 -5.47 13.89 1.46
C LEU A 232 -4.83 15.05 0.70
N THR A 233 -3.53 14.96 0.47
CA THR A 233 -2.81 15.80 -0.50
C THR A 233 -2.29 14.92 -1.63
N LEU A 234 -2.77 15.13 -2.86
CA LEU A 234 -2.40 14.35 -4.04
C LEU A 234 -1.71 15.25 -5.07
N ILE A 235 -0.46 14.97 -5.38
CA ILE A 235 0.32 15.70 -6.38
C ILE A 235 0.64 14.78 -7.55
N ARG A 236 0.22 15.17 -8.74
CA ARG A 236 0.32 14.42 -10.01
C ARG A 236 -0.26 12.99 -9.94
N PRO A 237 -1.43 12.79 -9.32
CA PRO A 237 -2.05 11.47 -9.33
C PRO A 237 -2.63 11.14 -10.71
N SER A 238 -2.70 9.85 -11.03
CA SER A 238 -3.42 9.35 -12.20
C SER A 238 -4.39 8.23 -11.82
N PHE A 239 -5.62 8.31 -12.35
CA PHE A 239 -6.68 7.34 -12.12
C PHE A 239 -7.21 6.85 -13.47
N LYS A 240 -7.28 5.53 -13.66
CA LYS A 240 -7.63 4.95 -14.94
C LYS A 240 -8.45 3.66 -14.79
N ASP A 241 -9.46 3.51 -15.66
CA ASP A 241 -10.25 2.28 -15.80
C ASP A 241 -10.89 1.80 -14.46
N LEU A 242 -11.59 2.70 -13.76
CA LEU A 242 -12.20 2.42 -12.45
C LEU A 242 -13.55 3.11 -12.26
N PRO A 243 -14.38 2.68 -11.29
CA PRO A 243 -15.72 3.27 -11.09
C PRO A 243 -15.69 4.67 -10.50
N SER A 244 -14.79 4.95 -9.54
CA SER A 244 -14.60 6.27 -8.92
C SER A 244 -13.14 6.44 -8.54
N ALA A 245 -12.60 7.64 -8.73
CA ALA A 245 -11.21 7.89 -8.38
C ALA A 245 -11.03 8.08 -6.86
N ILE A 246 -11.83 8.97 -6.25
CA ILE A 246 -11.77 9.28 -4.82
C ILE A 246 -13.19 9.24 -4.26
N GLU A 247 -13.39 8.42 -3.24
CA GLU A 247 -14.65 8.32 -2.51
C GLU A 247 -14.47 8.72 -1.05
N ILE A 248 -15.07 9.86 -0.64
CA ILE A 248 -15.21 10.21 0.76
C ILE A 248 -16.35 9.38 1.35
N GLU A 249 -16.13 8.67 2.44
CA GLU A 249 -17.12 7.82 3.08
C GLU A 249 -18.34 8.61 3.52
N ALA A 250 -19.51 7.99 3.41
CA ALA A 250 -20.79 8.62 3.79
C ALA A 250 -20.77 9.09 5.25
N GLY A 251 -21.21 10.34 5.48
CA GLY A 251 -21.24 10.96 6.80
C GLY A 251 -19.85 11.37 7.34
N ARG A 252 -18.84 11.46 6.46
CA ARG A 252 -17.50 11.93 6.83
C ARG A 252 -17.16 13.22 6.09
N PRO A 253 -16.62 14.24 6.80
CA PRO A 253 -15.98 15.39 6.16
C PRO A 253 -14.59 15.00 5.65
N ASP A 254 -14.04 15.76 4.71
CA ASP A 254 -12.62 15.67 4.39
C ASP A 254 -12.01 17.00 3.93
N ASP A 255 -10.70 17.06 4.09
CA ASP A 255 -9.83 18.08 3.53
C ASP A 255 -9.01 17.44 2.41
N LEU A 256 -9.42 17.70 1.16
CA LEU A 256 -8.83 17.11 -0.04
C LEU A 256 -8.15 18.18 -0.91
N PHE A 257 -6.86 18.06 -1.10
CA PHE A 257 -6.09 18.85 -2.06
C PHE A 257 -5.55 17.96 -3.18
N VAL A 258 -5.91 18.25 -4.43
CA VAL A 258 -5.47 17.52 -5.62
C VAL A 258 -4.89 18.46 -6.66
N LYS A 259 -3.67 18.19 -7.08
CA LYS A 259 -2.97 19.02 -8.07
C LYS A 259 -2.38 18.20 -9.21
N ASP A 260 -2.47 18.75 -10.44
CA ASP A 260 -1.92 18.14 -11.67
C ASP A 260 -2.43 16.73 -11.93
N ALA A 261 -3.72 16.48 -11.68
CA ALA A 261 -4.34 15.17 -11.73
C ALA A 261 -4.81 14.77 -13.13
N ARG A 262 -4.85 13.46 -13.38
CA ARG A 262 -5.44 12.87 -14.59
C ARG A 262 -6.47 11.80 -14.23
N PHE A 263 -7.69 11.98 -14.74
CA PHE A 263 -8.78 11.01 -14.64
C PHE A 263 -9.12 10.50 -16.03
N GLU A 264 -9.04 9.18 -16.24
CA GLU A 264 -9.26 8.56 -17.53
C GLU A 264 -10.16 7.31 -17.42
N ASN A 265 -11.20 7.22 -18.24
CA ASN A 265 -12.13 6.09 -18.25
C ASN A 265 -12.70 5.79 -16.85
N VAL A 266 -13.13 6.81 -16.12
CA VAL A 266 -13.84 6.66 -14.86
C VAL A 266 -15.32 6.48 -15.17
N SER A 267 -15.92 5.35 -14.81
CA SER A 267 -17.28 4.99 -15.26
C SER A 267 -18.41 5.65 -14.45
N GLY A 268 -18.10 6.17 -13.26
CA GLY A 268 -19.00 6.95 -12.41
C GLY A 268 -18.40 8.34 -12.10
N PRO A 269 -18.81 8.98 -10.99
CA PRO A 269 -18.21 10.23 -10.55
C PRO A 269 -16.74 10.07 -10.21
N ALA A 270 -15.89 10.99 -10.69
CA ALA A 270 -14.46 10.93 -10.37
C ALA A 270 -14.22 11.16 -8.87
N VAL A 271 -14.90 12.14 -8.26
CA VAL A 271 -14.82 12.43 -6.82
C VAL A 271 -16.21 12.35 -6.22
N ILE A 272 -16.39 11.58 -5.16
CA ILE A 272 -17.62 11.51 -4.39
C ILE A 272 -17.39 12.23 -3.06
N VAL A 273 -18.06 13.37 -2.88
CA VAL A 273 -17.96 14.22 -1.69
C VAL A 273 -19.09 13.87 -0.73
N SER A 274 -18.83 13.85 0.56
CA SER A 274 -19.83 13.68 1.61
C SER A 274 -19.74 14.82 2.62
N LEU A 275 -20.85 15.12 3.29
CA LEU A 275 -20.99 16.26 4.19
C LEU A 275 -20.54 17.58 3.53
N GLU A 276 -21.01 17.84 2.30
CA GLU A 276 -20.62 19.01 1.50
C GLU A 276 -20.88 20.36 2.20
N ASP A 277 -21.86 20.42 3.11
CA ASP A 277 -22.18 21.64 3.89
C ASP A 277 -21.39 21.74 5.21
N SER A 278 -20.52 20.76 5.50
CA SER A 278 -19.72 20.79 6.72
C SER A 278 -18.59 21.84 6.60
N PRO A 279 -18.36 22.66 7.62
CA PRO A 279 -17.22 23.58 7.63
C PRO A 279 -15.84 22.86 7.69
N ARG A 280 -15.85 21.54 7.80
CA ARG A 280 -14.68 20.67 7.78
C ARG A 280 -14.51 19.95 6.45
N THR A 281 -15.37 20.22 5.46
CA THR A 281 -15.23 19.67 4.11
C THR A 281 -14.66 20.76 3.22
N GLU A 282 -13.41 20.59 2.83
CA GLU A 282 -12.68 21.52 1.96
C GLU A 282 -12.08 20.75 0.79
N ILE A 283 -12.56 21.03 -0.41
CA ILE A 283 -12.16 20.31 -1.62
C ILE A 283 -11.47 21.29 -2.57
N ASN A 284 -10.16 21.15 -2.71
CA ASN A 284 -9.32 21.97 -3.58
C ASN A 284 -8.75 21.13 -4.73
N LEU A 285 -9.09 21.51 -5.95
CA LEU A 285 -8.71 20.81 -7.18
C LEU A 285 -8.04 21.79 -8.13
N GLU A 286 -6.77 21.57 -8.45
CA GLU A 286 -5.96 22.46 -9.29
C GLU A 286 -5.39 21.68 -10.47
N ASN A 287 -5.56 22.22 -11.69
CA ASN A 287 -5.03 21.66 -12.93
C ASN A 287 -5.38 20.18 -13.14
N VAL A 288 -6.68 19.89 -13.29
CA VAL A 288 -7.22 18.54 -13.45
C VAL A 288 -7.60 18.28 -14.91
N ALA A 289 -7.12 17.19 -15.47
CA ALA A 289 -7.48 16.71 -16.81
C ALA A 289 -8.38 15.48 -16.73
N CYS A 290 -9.53 15.53 -17.43
CA CYS A 290 -10.50 14.45 -17.50
C CYS A 290 -10.68 13.96 -18.93
N ARG A 291 -10.69 12.62 -19.13
CA ARG A 291 -11.01 11.98 -20.39
C ARG A 291 -11.94 10.79 -20.15
N ALA A 292 -13.09 10.77 -20.82
CA ALA A 292 -14.12 9.76 -20.61
C ALA A 292 -14.54 9.62 -19.13
N VAL A 293 -14.92 10.76 -18.54
CA VAL A 293 -15.43 10.88 -17.17
C VAL A 293 -16.82 11.49 -17.26
N PRO A 294 -17.91 10.76 -16.95
CA PRO A 294 -19.28 11.24 -17.16
C PRO A 294 -19.69 12.33 -16.16
N ALA A 295 -19.14 12.28 -14.94
CA ALA A 295 -19.36 13.27 -13.91
C ALA A 295 -18.05 13.51 -13.15
N PHE A 296 -17.66 14.78 -12.99
CA PHE A 296 -16.45 15.11 -12.29
C PHE A 296 -16.62 14.93 -10.77
N ALA A 297 -17.68 15.40 -10.20
CA ALA A 297 -18.00 15.26 -8.80
C ALA A 297 -19.45 14.85 -8.58
N LEU A 298 -19.71 14.16 -7.47
CA LEU A 298 -21.01 13.92 -6.90
C LEU A 298 -21.04 14.45 -5.47
N LEU A 299 -21.92 15.39 -5.19
CA LEU A 299 -22.21 15.84 -3.83
C LEU A 299 -23.27 14.90 -3.26
N ARG A 300 -22.89 14.06 -2.32
CA ARG A 300 -23.69 12.88 -1.91
C ARG A 300 -25.03 13.25 -1.28
N GLU A 301 -25.06 14.26 -0.42
CA GLU A 301 -26.23 14.65 0.33
C GLU A 301 -27.24 15.42 -0.54
N SER A 302 -26.79 16.27 -1.45
CA SER A 302 -27.65 17.02 -2.38
C SER A 302 -27.93 16.28 -3.68
N GLY A 303 -27.18 15.23 -4.00
CA GLY A 303 -27.30 14.47 -5.25
C GLY A 303 -26.93 15.27 -6.51
N LYS A 304 -26.09 16.30 -6.37
CA LYS A 304 -25.63 17.17 -7.47
C LYS A 304 -24.30 16.71 -8.05
#